data_5018464308f6f65e74052795346a6791
#
_entry.id   5018464308f6f65e74052795346a6791
#
_cell.length_a   1.000
_cell.length_b   1.000
_cell.length_c   1.000
_cell.angle_alpha   90.00
_cell.angle_beta   90.00
_cell.angle_gamma   90.00
#
_symmetry.space_group_name_H-M   'P 1'
#
loop_
_entity.id
_entity.type
_entity.pdbx_description
1 polymer ?
#
loop_
_entity_poly.entity_id
_entity_poly.type
_entity_poly.pdbx_seq_one_letter_code
_entity_poly.pdbx_strand_id
1 'polypeptide(L)'
;LRYSKERHQFGKPIGSFQAVKHMLADVAIEIEFTNALVYRAASSIQKNCSNATLHAAQAKFQSIKACEIASKNGLQAHGAMGYTWEMDLHIFVRKGWSYKGIWGSRPFVENLVFNNLKKDLPKLGATYTFMDNND
;
A
#
# COMPACT_ATOMS: atom_id res chain seq x y z
N LEU A 1 -9.17 -2.31 12.95
CA LEU A 1 -10.58 -2.78 13.01
C LEU A 1 -11.03 -3.14 14.44
N ARG A 2 -10.28 -3.97 15.20
CA ARG A 2 -10.68 -4.37 16.56
C ARG A 2 -10.90 -3.15 17.44
N TYR A 3 -9.93 -2.27 17.56
CA TYR A 3 -10.03 -1.05 18.36
C TYR A 3 -11.27 -0.21 18.02
N SER A 4 -11.60 -0.05 16.73
CA SER A 4 -12.77 0.73 16.30
C SER A 4 -14.12 0.11 16.67
N LYS A 5 -14.16 -1.21 16.92
CA LYS A 5 -15.35 -1.92 17.40
C LYS A 5 -15.49 -1.86 18.92
N GLU A 6 -14.36 -1.83 19.63
CA GLU A 6 -14.32 -1.87 21.10
C GLU A 6 -14.37 -0.48 21.74
N ARG A 7 -13.74 0.52 21.11
CA ARG A 7 -13.69 1.89 21.64
C ARG A 7 -15.01 2.61 21.43
N HIS A 8 -15.62 3.09 22.52
CA HIS A 8 -16.87 3.87 22.50
C HIS A 8 -16.60 5.36 22.69
N GLN A 9 -17.31 6.18 21.92
CA GLN A 9 -17.43 7.62 22.07
C GLN A 9 -18.84 8.05 21.64
N PHE A 10 -19.38 9.06 22.30
CA PHE A 10 -20.74 9.55 22.04
C PHE A 10 -21.80 8.43 22.10
N GLY A 11 -21.67 7.53 23.08
CA GLY A 11 -22.63 6.46 23.37
C GLY A 11 -22.58 5.24 22.40
N LYS A 12 -21.62 5.17 21.46
CA LYS A 12 -21.53 4.05 20.50
C LYS A 12 -20.08 3.76 20.09
N PRO A 13 -19.81 2.55 19.52
CA PRO A 13 -18.48 2.23 19.00
C PRO A 13 -18.04 3.24 17.94
N ILE A 14 -16.76 3.66 17.96
CA ILE A 14 -16.25 4.65 17.00
C ILE A 14 -16.32 4.15 15.55
N GLY A 15 -16.22 2.85 15.31
CA GLY A 15 -16.39 2.24 13.99
C GLY A 15 -17.81 2.35 13.41
N SER A 16 -18.80 2.81 14.21
CA SER A 16 -20.14 3.12 13.69
C SER A 16 -20.21 4.47 12.95
N PHE A 17 -19.26 5.38 13.21
CA PHE A 17 -19.20 6.68 12.55
C PHE A 17 -18.71 6.54 11.11
N GLN A 18 -19.41 7.20 10.16
CA GLN A 18 -19.12 7.10 8.76
C GLN A 18 -17.69 7.55 8.41
N ALA A 19 -17.20 8.63 9.05
CA ALA A 19 -15.84 9.11 8.85
C ALA A 19 -14.78 8.04 9.19
N VAL A 20 -14.98 7.28 10.28
CA VAL A 20 -14.06 6.19 10.66
C VAL A 20 -14.17 5.02 9.68
N LYS A 21 -15.39 4.68 9.24
CA LYS A 21 -15.60 3.64 8.22
C LYS A 21 -14.88 3.97 6.92
N HIS A 22 -14.97 5.21 6.43
CA HIS A 22 -14.29 5.64 5.20
C HIS A 22 -12.78 5.55 5.34
N MET A 23 -12.21 6.05 6.44
CA MET A 23 -10.76 5.92 6.69
C MET A 23 -10.28 4.47 6.66
N LEU A 24 -11.05 3.55 7.24
CA LEU A 24 -10.71 2.13 7.25
C LEU A 24 -10.92 1.47 5.87
N ALA A 25 -11.94 1.89 5.13
CA ALA A 25 -12.18 1.44 3.76
C ALA A 25 -11.04 1.86 2.81
N ASP A 26 -10.58 3.11 2.90
CA ASP A 26 -9.44 3.59 2.13
C ASP A 26 -8.18 2.74 2.36
N VAL A 27 -7.91 2.37 3.61
CA VAL A 27 -6.79 1.48 3.95
C VAL A 27 -6.99 0.09 3.32
N ALA A 28 -8.19 -0.48 3.39
CA ALA A 28 -8.49 -1.79 2.83
C ALA A 28 -8.29 -1.80 1.30
N ILE A 29 -8.76 -0.76 0.61
CA ILE A 29 -8.58 -0.61 -0.85
C ILE A 29 -7.09 -0.59 -1.22
N GLU A 30 -6.29 0.21 -0.52
CA GLU A 30 -4.86 0.30 -0.82
C GLU A 30 -4.11 -1.01 -0.53
N ILE A 31 -4.53 -1.78 0.45
CA ILE A 31 -3.97 -3.12 0.74
C ILE A 31 -4.29 -4.09 -0.41
N GLU A 32 -5.53 -4.12 -0.89
CA GLU A 32 -5.93 -5.01 -1.99
C GLU A 32 -5.18 -4.68 -3.29
N PHE A 33 -5.05 -3.40 -3.64
CA PHE A 33 -4.22 -2.98 -4.77
C PHE A 33 -2.75 -3.39 -4.60
N THR A 34 -2.21 -3.26 -3.38
CA THR A 34 -0.84 -3.66 -3.09
C THR A 34 -0.65 -5.16 -3.27
N ASN A 35 -1.57 -5.99 -2.77
CA ASN A 35 -1.51 -7.44 -2.88
C ASN A 35 -1.43 -7.87 -4.36
N ALA A 36 -2.29 -7.33 -5.22
CA ALA A 36 -2.30 -7.64 -6.64
C ALA A 36 -0.95 -7.35 -7.32
N LEU A 37 -0.36 -6.17 -7.04
CA LEU A 37 0.92 -5.78 -7.62
C LEU A 37 2.10 -6.59 -7.07
N VAL A 38 2.08 -6.96 -5.77
CA VAL A 38 3.12 -7.80 -5.16
C VAL A 38 3.09 -9.20 -5.77
N TYR A 39 1.91 -9.82 -5.92
CA TYR A 39 1.79 -11.13 -6.56
C TYR A 39 2.21 -11.09 -8.03
N ARG A 40 1.86 -10.04 -8.76
CA ARG A 40 2.33 -9.85 -10.14
C ARG A 40 3.84 -9.75 -10.20
N ALA A 41 4.46 -8.95 -9.35
CA ALA A 41 5.92 -8.81 -9.29
C ALA A 41 6.60 -10.15 -8.97
N ALA A 42 6.10 -10.90 -7.99
CA ALA A 42 6.62 -12.20 -7.62
C ALA A 42 6.54 -13.21 -8.78
N SER A 43 5.38 -13.26 -9.48
CA SER A 43 5.21 -14.10 -10.66
C SER A 43 6.19 -13.74 -11.78
N SER A 44 6.36 -12.45 -12.06
CA SER A 44 7.26 -11.96 -13.11
C SER A 44 8.73 -12.28 -12.80
N ILE A 45 9.14 -12.19 -11.54
CA ILE A 45 10.48 -12.58 -11.10
C ILE A 45 10.67 -14.09 -11.26
N GLN A 46 9.69 -14.88 -10.82
CA GLN A 46 9.76 -16.35 -10.91
C GLN A 46 9.88 -16.83 -12.36
N LYS A 47 9.19 -16.16 -13.29
CA LYS A 47 9.20 -16.49 -14.73
C LYS A 47 10.35 -15.84 -15.51
N ASN A 48 11.21 -15.05 -14.87
CA ASN A 48 12.27 -14.26 -15.50
C ASN A 48 11.75 -13.34 -16.61
N CYS A 49 10.58 -12.73 -16.43
CA CYS A 49 9.98 -11.83 -17.41
C CYS A 49 10.84 -10.58 -17.61
N SER A 50 10.89 -10.04 -18.83
CA SER A 50 11.60 -8.80 -19.17
C SER A 50 11.13 -7.60 -18.33
N ASN A 51 9.86 -7.58 -17.96
CA ASN A 51 9.22 -6.52 -17.17
C ASN A 51 9.31 -6.73 -15.64
N ALA A 52 10.04 -7.74 -15.14
CA ALA A 52 10.10 -8.04 -13.71
C ALA A 52 10.54 -6.85 -12.85
N THR A 53 11.53 -6.08 -13.32
CA THR A 53 12.02 -4.86 -12.64
C THR A 53 10.94 -3.79 -12.56
N LEU A 54 10.17 -3.58 -13.63
CA LEU A 54 9.05 -2.63 -13.67
C LEU A 54 7.96 -3.06 -12.68
N HIS A 55 7.57 -4.33 -12.69
CA HIS A 55 6.54 -4.85 -11.78
C HIS A 55 6.97 -4.77 -10.32
N ALA A 56 8.24 -5.04 -10.01
CA ALA A 56 8.79 -4.85 -8.67
C ALA A 56 8.76 -3.38 -8.22
N ALA A 57 9.09 -2.45 -9.12
CA ALA A 57 9.01 -1.03 -8.86
C ALA A 57 7.57 -0.56 -8.60
N GLN A 58 6.60 -1.01 -9.40
CA GLN A 58 5.18 -0.73 -9.22
C GLN A 58 4.66 -1.25 -7.87
N ALA A 59 5.02 -2.49 -7.50
CA ALA A 59 4.67 -3.08 -6.22
C ALA A 59 5.27 -2.29 -5.06
N LYS A 60 6.54 -1.88 -5.15
CA LYS A 60 7.21 -1.05 -4.14
C LYS A 60 6.54 0.32 -3.99
N PHE A 61 6.24 0.99 -5.10
CA PHE A 61 5.57 2.30 -5.10
C PHE A 61 4.21 2.23 -4.40
N GLN A 62 3.38 1.25 -4.77
CA GLN A 62 2.06 1.06 -4.18
C GLN A 62 2.15 0.67 -2.69
N SER A 63 3.12 -0.16 -2.31
CA SER A 63 3.35 -0.53 -0.91
C SER A 63 3.71 0.68 -0.04
N ILE A 64 4.53 1.61 -0.55
CA ILE A 64 4.84 2.86 0.14
C ILE A 64 3.56 3.67 0.36
N LYS A 65 2.74 3.85 -0.68
CA LYS A 65 1.47 4.58 -0.62
C LYS A 65 0.50 3.95 0.40
N ALA A 66 0.30 2.64 0.32
CA ALA A 66 -0.56 1.91 1.25
C ALA A 66 -0.11 2.05 2.71
N CYS A 67 1.20 1.96 2.95
CA CYS A 67 1.78 2.12 4.28
C CYS A 67 1.58 3.55 4.83
N GLU A 68 1.69 4.57 4.00
CA GLU A 68 1.44 5.97 4.39
C GLU A 68 -0.02 6.19 4.77
N ILE A 69 -0.96 5.71 3.96
CA ILE A 69 -2.39 5.83 4.22
C ILE A 69 -2.79 5.02 5.46
N ALA A 70 -2.28 3.79 5.60
CA ALA A 70 -2.55 2.96 6.77
C ALA A 70 -2.00 3.58 8.06
N SER A 71 -0.80 4.15 8.02
CA SER A 71 -0.19 4.84 9.17
C SER A 71 -1.01 6.05 9.58
N LYS A 72 -1.35 6.92 8.62
CA LYS A 72 -2.14 8.14 8.86
C LYS A 72 -3.53 7.82 9.41
N ASN A 73 -4.26 6.94 8.72
CA ASN A 73 -5.63 6.60 9.11
C ASN A 73 -5.67 5.76 10.38
N GLY A 74 -4.66 4.91 10.60
CA GLY A 74 -4.49 4.16 11.85
C GLY A 74 -4.29 5.08 13.04
N LEU A 75 -3.36 6.04 12.97
CA LEU A 75 -3.15 7.03 14.02
C LEU A 75 -4.42 7.86 14.29
N GLN A 76 -5.06 8.34 13.23
CA GLN A 76 -6.29 9.12 13.34
C GLN A 76 -7.43 8.34 14.01
N ALA A 77 -7.62 7.07 13.64
CA ALA A 77 -8.66 6.22 14.21
C ALA A 77 -8.42 5.90 15.71
N HIS A 78 -7.16 5.87 16.16
CA HIS A 78 -6.83 5.68 17.58
C HIS A 78 -6.87 6.97 18.37
N GLY A 79 -6.85 8.14 17.72
CA GLY A 79 -6.81 9.45 18.36
C GLY A 79 -5.58 9.60 19.26
N ALA A 80 -5.73 10.22 20.43
CA ALA A 80 -4.61 10.43 21.36
C ALA A 80 -3.89 9.13 21.75
N MET A 81 -4.62 8.02 21.90
CA MET A 81 -4.03 6.71 22.20
C MET A 81 -3.04 6.22 21.15
N GLY A 82 -3.22 6.59 19.88
CA GLY A 82 -2.31 6.22 18.80
C GLY A 82 -0.89 6.81 18.93
N TYR A 83 -0.73 7.84 19.75
CA TYR A 83 0.55 8.50 20.04
C TYR A 83 1.21 8.04 21.34
N THR A 84 0.56 7.15 22.08
CA THR A 84 1.09 6.64 23.36
C THR A 84 1.88 5.35 23.16
N TRP A 85 2.74 5.04 24.13
CA TRP A 85 3.49 3.78 24.18
C TRP A 85 2.65 2.58 24.61
N GLU A 86 1.45 2.81 25.08
CA GLU A 86 0.50 1.79 25.52
C GLU A 86 -0.07 0.98 24.35
N MET A 87 0.01 1.55 23.12
CA MET A 87 -0.47 0.93 21.89
C MET A 87 0.69 0.55 21.01
N ASP A 88 0.76 -0.70 20.55
CA ASP A 88 1.80 -1.21 19.63
C ASP A 88 1.77 -0.56 18.24
N LEU A 89 0.82 0.33 17.98
CA LEU A 89 0.65 0.98 16.67
C LEU A 89 1.92 1.72 16.23
N HIS A 90 2.63 2.37 17.16
CA HIS A 90 3.87 3.08 16.88
C HIS A 90 4.97 2.17 16.29
N ILE A 91 5.00 0.86 16.65
CA ILE A 91 5.97 -0.11 16.14
C ILE A 91 5.75 -0.28 14.63
N PHE A 92 4.49 -0.50 14.22
CA PHE A 92 4.14 -0.70 12.81
C PHE A 92 4.36 0.57 12.00
N VAL A 93 3.98 1.74 12.51
CA VAL A 93 4.17 3.04 11.85
C VAL A 93 5.66 3.31 11.63
N ARG A 94 6.50 3.17 12.65
CA ARG A 94 7.96 3.37 12.54
C ARG A 94 8.60 2.38 11.58
N LYS A 95 8.18 1.11 11.62
CA LYS A 95 8.68 0.09 10.70
C LYS A 95 8.32 0.42 9.25
N GLY A 96 7.08 0.84 9.01
CA GLY A 96 6.64 1.29 7.69
C GLY A 96 7.46 2.46 7.17
N TRP A 97 7.72 3.47 8.01
CA TRP A 97 8.57 4.61 7.65
C TRP A 97 10.02 4.20 7.37
N SER A 98 10.58 3.30 8.16
CA SER A 98 11.92 2.75 7.92
C SER A 98 12.01 2.07 6.55
N TYR A 99 11.02 1.28 6.17
CA TYR A 99 11.03 0.54 4.91
C TYR A 99 10.79 1.40 3.66
N LYS A 100 10.32 2.65 3.80
CA LYS A 100 10.16 3.56 2.66
C LYS A 100 11.47 3.84 1.91
N GLY A 101 12.58 3.90 2.63
CA GLY A 101 13.91 4.18 2.04
C GLY A 101 14.70 2.94 1.64
N ILE A 102 14.35 1.75 2.15
CA ILE A 102 15.09 0.51 1.89
C ILE A 102 14.85 0.06 0.45
N TRP A 103 15.92 -0.29 -0.27
CA TRP A 103 15.92 -0.71 -1.68
C TRP A 103 15.32 0.31 -2.66
N GLY A 104 15.46 1.58 -2.35
CA GLY A 104 15.04 2.69 -3.19
C GLY A 104 13.98 3.56 -2.54
N SER A 105 14.25 4.86 -2.55
CA SER A 105 13.29 5.88 -2.10
C SER A 105 12.12 6.01 -3.07
N ARG A 106 11.04 6.65 -2.64
CA ARG A 106 9.88 6.90 -3.51
C ARG A 106 10.24 7.60 -4.82
N PRO A 107 11.03 8.70 -4.86
CA PRO A 107 11.43 9.33 -6.13
C PRO A 107 12.24 8.39 -7.04
N PHE A 108 13.11 7.57 -6.47
CA PHE A 108 13.87 6.58 -7.25
C PHE A 108 12.93 5.58 -7.95
N VAL A 109 11.98 5.04 -7.21
CA VAL A 109 11.02 4.07 -7.74
C VAL A 109 10.08 4.69 -8.77
N GLU A 110 9.60 5.93 -8.53
CA GLU A 110 8.80 6.71 -9.49
C GLU A 110 9.54 6.91 -10.81
N ASN A 111 10.79 7.35 -10.74
CA ASN A 111 11.63 7.52 -11.92
C ASN A 111 11.84 6.21 -12.69
N LEU A 112 12.02 5.10 -11.97
CA LEU A 112 12.21 3.79 -12.59
C LEU A 112 10.95 3.36 -13.34
N VAL A 113 9.77 3.52 -12.75
CA VAL A 113 8.48 3.25 -13.41
C VAL A 113 8.32 4.16 -14.64
N PHE A 114 8.53 5.47 -14.48
CA PHE A 114 8.37 6.45 -15.55
C PHE A 114 9.31 6.18 -16.74
N ASN A 115 10.58 5.89 -16.48
CA ASN A 115 11.55 5.62 -17.54
C ASN A 115 11.26 4.32 -18.30
N ASN A 116 10.71 3.30 -17.61
CA ASN A 116 10.28 2.08 -18.29
C ASN A 116 9.04 2.33 -19.15
N LEU A 117 8.04 3.07 -18.64
CA LEU A 117 6.85 3.43 -19.41
C LEU A 117 7.16 4.29 -20.64
N LYS A 118 8.19 5.15 -20.58
CA LYS A 118 8.64 5.93 -21.74
C LYS A 118 9.25 5.07 -22.85
N LYS A 119 9.94 3.99 -22.49
CA LYS A 119 10.61 3.11 -23.46
C LYS A 119 9.61 2.25 -24.23
N ASP A 120 8.62 1.75 -23.53
CA ASP A 120 7.63 0.84 -24.10
C ASP A 120 6.28 1.08 -23.40
N LEU A 121 5.37 1.76 -24.11
CA LEU A 121 4.03 2.00 -23.58
C LEU A 121 3.26 0.67 -23.60
N PRO A 122 2.85 0.16 -22.44
CA PRO A 122 2.10 -1.09 -22.39
C PRO A 122 0.77 -0.94 -23.14
N LYS A 123 0.38 -1.97 -23.84
CA LYS A 123 -0.97 -2.05 -24.40
C LYS A 123 -1.99 -1.96 -23.27
N LEU A 124 -2.96 -1.05 -23.40
CA LEU A 124 -3.98 -0.82 -22.39
C LEU A 124 -5.17 -1.76 -22.60
N GLY A 125 -5.73 -2.24 -21.51
CA GLY A 125 -6.95 -3.04 -21.48
C GLY A 125 -6.80 -4.33 -20.68
N ALA A 126 -7.92 -4.89 -20.23
CA ALA A 126 -7.95 -6.08 -19.40
C ALA A 126 -7.28 -7.29 -20.07
N THR A 127 -7.39 -7.42 -21.39
CA THR A 127 -6.79 -8.49 -22.18
C THR A 127 -5.26 -8.53 -22.07
N TYR A 128 -4.62 -7.37 -21.88
CA TYR A 128 -3.16 -7.25 -21.85
C TYR A 128 -2.57 -7.20 -20.44
N THR A 129 -3.44 -7.22 -19.39
CA THR A 129 -2.98 -7.05 -18.01
C THR A 129 -2.02 -8.15 -17.55
N PHE A 130 -2.16 -9.35 -18.09
CA PHE A 130 -1.37 -10.53 -17.74
C PHE A 130 -0.52 -11.08 -18.90
N MET A 131 -0.51 -10.38 -20.04
CA MET A 131 0.36 -10.74 -21.18
C MET A 131 1.74 -10.13 -20.94
N ASP A 132 2.77 -10.95 -20.91
CA ASP A 132 4.15 -10.50 -20.98
C ASP A 132 4.47 -10.22 -22.46
N ASN A 133 5.29 -9.19 -22.74
CA ASN A 133 5.66 -8.78 -24.12
C ASN A 133 6.43 -9.85 -24.92
N ASN A 134 6.50 -11.07 -24.45
CA ASN A 134 7.17 -12.21 -25.09
C ASN A 134 6.21 -13.30 -25.57
N ASP A 135 4.89 -13.06 -25.57
CA ASP A 135 3.88 -13.95 -26.16
C ASP A 135 3.35 -13.40 -27.50
#